data_97adbedc69bfa2824cb8e21dfb1a1d0c
#
_entry.id   97adbedc69bfa2824cb8e21dfb1a1d0c
#
_cell.length_a   1.000
_cell.length_b   1.000
_cell.length_c   1.000
_cell.angle_alpha   90.00
_cell.angle_beta   90.00
_cell.angle_gamma   90.00
#
_symmetry.space_group_name_H-M   'P 1'
#
loop_
_entity.id
_entity.type
_entity.pdbx_description
1 polymer ?
#
loop_
_entity_poly.entity_id
_entity_poly.type
_entity_poly.pdbx_seq_one_letter_code
_entity_poly.pdbx_strand_id
1 'polypeptide(L)'
;MSRSTKKENLLFCIVSTLISTFGILLILKSNGFYPFKEVTLFTFDMKEQYLPFFSSLHYLIGGDDSIFFHWSKSLGGNYIGLYAYYLASPFSWLTTLFSIEKLPLAIFLMTVSKISLSGLTFSVYVNFLWNKYNSLPAQTSSYRRLLAH
;
A
#
# COMPACT_ATOMS: atom_id res chain seq x y z
N MET A 1 -20.36 -5.32 -29.40
CA MET A 1 -19.86 -4.84 -28.10
C MET A 1 -18.50 -4.17 -28.37
N SER A 2 -18.40 -2.85 -28.17
CA SER A 2 -17.20 -2.07 -28.53
C SER A 2 -15.99 -2.51 -27.74
N ARG A 3 -14.84 -2.65 -28.42
CA ARG A 3 -13.54 -2.89 -27.79
C ARG A 3 -13.18 -1.62 -27.03
N SER A 4 -13.03 -1.69 -25.71
CA SER A 4 -12.63 -0.53 -24.92
C SER A 4 -11.34 0.08 -25.48
N THR A 5 -11.34 1.39 -25.67
CA THR A 5 -10.17 2.08 -26.24
C THR A 5 -9.09 2.20 -25.15
N LYS A 6 -7.81 2.34 -25.57
CA LYS A 6 -6.72 2.58 -24.63
C LYS A 6 -6.96 3.79 -23.71
N LYS A 7 -7.66 4.81 -24.22
CA LYS A 7 -8.02 6.01 -23.45
C LYS A 7 -9.05 5.70 -22.35
N GLU A 8 -10.07 4.89 -22.67
CA GLU A 8 -11.08 4.49 -21.68
C GLU A 8 -10.49 3.64 -20.57
N ASN A 9 -9.59 2.71 -20.90
CA ASN A 9 -8.87 1.89 -19.90
C ASN A 9 -8.01 2.76 -18.99
N LEU A 10 -7.29 3.73 -19.55
CA LEU A 10 -6.47 4.66 -18.77
C LEU A 10 -7.35 5.53 -17.85
N LEU A 11 -8.44 6.07 -18.37
CA LEU A 11 -9.39 6.87 -17.60
C LEU A 11 -9.96 6.07 -16.44
N PHE A 12 -10.36 4.82 -16.67
CA PHE A 12 -10.86 3.92 -15.63
C PHE A 12 -9.83 3.72 -14.52
N CYS A 13 -8.55 3.48 -14.87
CA CYS A 13 -7.47 3.34 -13.89
C CYS A 13 -7.27 4.62 -13.06
N ILE A 14 -7.27 5.79 -13.71
CA ILE A 14 -7.13 7.08 -13.04
C ILE A 14 -8.29 7.32 -12.07
N VAL A 15 -9.53 7.15 -12.53
CA VAL A 15 -10.72 7.36 -11.71
C VAL A 15 -10.75 6.41 -10.51
N SER A 16 -10.44 5.13 -10.72
CA SER A 16 -10.37 4.13 -9.64
C SER A 16 -9.32 4.51 -8.59
N THR A 17 -8.14 4.94 -9.02
CA THR A 17 -7.08 5.40 -8.12
C THR A 17 -7.51 6.64 -7.33
N LEU A 18 -8.14 7.61 -8.00
CA LEU A 18 -8.64 8.82 -7.34
C LEU A 18 -9.73 8.51 -6.31
N ILE A 19 -10.66 7.60 -6.62
CA ILE A 19 -11.72 7.18 -5.69
C ILE A 19 -11.09 6.52 -4.46
N SER A 20 -10.13 5.61 -4.64
CA SER A 20 -9.45 4.95 -3.52
C SER A 20 -8.66 5.94 -2.66
N THR A 21 -7.95 6.88 -3.30
CA THR A 21 -7.19 7.92 -2.60
C THR A 21 -8.12 8.86 -1.83
N PHE A 22 -9.17 9.34 -2.46
CA PHE A 22 -10.12 10.26 -1.83
C PHE A 22 -10.87 9.56 -0.69
N GLY A 23 -11.28 8.30 -0.88
CA GLY A 23 -11.95 7.51 0.15
C GLY A 23 -11.11 7.36 1.41
N ILE A 24 -9.83 6.97 1.28
CA ILE A 24 -8.95 6.84 2.46
C ILE A 24 -8.69 8.19 3.12
N LEU A 25 -8.50 9.26 2.35
CA LEU A 25 -8.30 10.60 2.91
C LEU A 25 -9.54 11.10 3.68
N LEU A 26 -10.74 10.83 3.17
CA LEU A 26 -11.98 11.15 3.89
C LEU A 26 -12.08 10.38 5.20
N ILE A 27 -11.79 9.08 5.20
CA ILE A 27 -11.82 8.25 6.42
C ILE A 27 -10.83 8.77 7.46
N LEU A 28 -9.59 9.05 7.06
CA LEU A 28 -8.56 9.55 7.97
C LEU A 28 -8.92 10.94 8.52
N LYS A 29 -9.47 11.81 7.68
CA LYS A 29 -9.92 13.15 8.09
C LYS A 29 -11.12 13.07 9.04
N SER A 30 -12.14 12.27 8.75
CA SER A 30 -13.35 12.16 9.56
C SER A 30 -13.06 11.60 10.94
N ASN A 31 -12.11 10.67 11.06
CA ASN A 31 -11.67 10.11 12.33
C ASN A 31 -10.61 10.95 13.05
N GLY A 32 -10.22 12.07 12.48
CA GLY A 32 -9.29 13.00 13.12
C GLY A 32 -7.84 12.50 13.16
N PHE A 33 -7.43 11.65 12.20
CA PHE A 33 -6.05 11.20 12.14
C PHE A 33 -5.09 12.30 11.65
N TYR A 34 -3.85 12.24 12.15
CA TYR A 34 -2.77 13.10 11.68
C TYR A 34 -2.56 12.92 10.16
N PRO A 35 -2.35 13.98 9.37
CA PRO A 35 -2.06 15.37 9.77
C PRO A 35 -3.31 16.26 9.97
N PHE A 36 -4.53 15.75 9.89
CA PHE A 36 -5.74 16.56 9.99
C PHE A 36 -6.07 16.99 11.42
N LYS A 37 -5.75 16.13 12.41
CA LYS A 37 -5.85 16.38 13.85
C LYS A 37 -4.70 15.65 14.58
N GLU A 38 -4.78 15.59 15.90
CA GLU A 38 -3.70 15.04 16.76
C GLU A 38 -3.70 13.52 16.90
N VAL A 39 -4.77 12.83 16.45
CA VAL A 39 -4.83 11.37 16.55
C VAL A 39 -3.84 10.75 15.58
N THR A 40 -2.88 10.00 16.10
CA THR A 40 -1.91 9.28 15.27
C THR A 40 -2.42 7.87 14.93
N LEU A 41 -1.91 7.31 13.81
CA LEU A 41 -2.14 5.90 13.46
C LEU A 41 -1.39 4.92 14.40
N PHE A 42 -0.75 5.45 15.45
CA PHE A 42 0.03 4.68 16.42
C PHE A 42 -0.87 4.06 17.48
N THR A 43 -1.59 3.02 17.10
CA THR A 43 -2.43 2.22 18.00
C THR A 43 -1.90 0.80 18.06
N PHE A 44 -1.98 0.16 19.22
CA PHE A 44 -1.56 -1.22 19.43
C PHE A 44 -0.16 -1.53 18.85
N ASP A 45 -0.06 -2.54 18.03
CA ASP A 45 1.19 -3.01 17.43
C ASP A 45 1.94 -1.93 16.61
N MET A 46 1.22 -0.98 16.05
CA MET A 46 1.84 0.12 15.31
C MET A 46 2.73 0.97 16.22
N LYS A 47 2.31 1.21 17.46
CA LYS A 47 3.07 1.97 18.45
C LYS A 47 4.19 1.13 19.06
N GLU A 48 3.87 -0.10 19.49
CA GLU A 48 4.77 -0.91 20.30
C GLU A 48 5.82 -1.68 19.47
N GLN A 49 5.51 -1.94 18.19
CA GLN A 49 6.36 -2.75 17.32
C GLN A 49 6.81 -2.01 16.07
N TYR A 50 5.87 -1.55 15.22
CA TYR A 50 6.24 -0.98 13.91
C TYR A 50 7.02 0.33 14.01
N LEU A 51 6.66 1.21 14.94
CA LEU A 51 7.35 2.49 15.11
C LEU A 51 8.83 2.29 15.52
N PRO A 52 9.16 1.46 16.53
CA PRO A 52 10.55 1.11 16.83
C PRO A 52 11.27 0.47 15.66
N PHE A 53 10.59 -0.37 14.86
CA PHE A 53 11.22 -1.02 13.73
C PHE A 53 11.48 -0.06 12.56
N PHE A 54 10.58 0.89 12.29
CA PHE A 54 10.87 1.96 11.33
C PHE A 54 12.02 2.85 11.80
N SER A 55 12.09 3.16 13.09
CA SER A 55 13.25 3.89 13.66
C SER A 55 14.54 3.11 13.50
N SER A 56 14.53 1.79 13.76
CA SER A 56 15.72 0.95 13.57
C SER A 56 16.19 0.88 12.12
N LEU A 57 15.25 0.96 11.16
CA LEU A 57 15.59 1.03 9.73
C LEU A 57 16.37 2.31 9.41
N HIS A 58 16.03 3.44 10.04
CA HIS A 58 16.77 4.69 9.89
C HIS A 58 18.20 4.58 10.42
N TYR A 59 18.39 4.00 11.61
CA TYR A 59 19.72 3.79 12.21
C TYR A 59 20.58 2.85 11.36
N LEU A 60 19.97 1.80 10.81
CA LEU A 60 20.67 0.89 9.90
C LEU A 60 21.20 1.61 8.65
N ILE A 61 20.36 2.48 8.03
CA ILE A 61 20.75 3.24 6.82
C ILE A 61 21.78 4.31 7.18
N GLY A 62 21.68 4.90 8.37
CA GLY A 62 22.67 5.85 8.90
C GLY A 62 24.03 5.24 9.19
N GLY A 63 24.14 3.90 9.22
CA GLY A 63 25.36 3.19 9.55
C GLY A 63 25.59 3.01 11.04
N ASP A 64 24.63 3.36 11.87
CA ASP A 64 24.71 3.29 13.34
C ASP A 64 24.36 1.91 13.89
N ASP A 65 23.87 1.00 13.03
CA ASP A 65 23.40 -0.34 13.45
C ASP A 65 23.85 -1.45 12.48
N SER A 66 23.79 -2.69 12.93
CA SER A 66 24.21 -3.85 12.14
C SER A 66 23.03 -4.57 11.50
N ILE A 67 23.18 -4.94 10.22
CA ILE A 67 22.19 -5.77 9.50
C ILE A 67 22.06 -7.19 10.11
N PHE A 68 23.09 -7.67 10.78
CA PHE A 68 23.10 -9.04 11.31
C PHE A 68 22.54 -9.13 12.73
N PHE A 69 22.75 -8.10 13.55
CA PHE A 69 22.38 -8.14 14.96
C PHE A 69 21.92 -6.77 15.45
N HIS A 70 20.80 -6.74 16.15
CA HIS A 70 20.18 -5.53 16.66
C HIS A 70 19.89 -5.67 18.16
N TRP A 71 20.45 -4.76 18.97
CA TRP A 71 20.37 -4.81 20.43
C TRP A 71 19.03 -4.33 20.99
N SER A 72 18.30 -3.46 20.29
CA SER A 72 17.05 -2.89 20.77
C SER A 72 15.88 -3.88 20.78
N LYS A 73 16.07 -5.09 20.26
CA LYS A 73 15.06 -6.14 20.33
C LYS A 73 15.29 -7.02 21.55
N SER A 74 14.70 -6.67 22.70
CA SER A 74 14.77 -7.49 23.91
C SER A 74 16.22 -7.80 24.33
N LEU A 75 16.65 -9.06 24.25
CA LEU A 75 18.03 -9.52 24.51
C LEU A 75 18.94 -9.46 23.27
N GLY A 76 18.50 -8.77 22.23
CA GLY A 76 19.15 -8.74 20.93
C GLY A 76 18.58 -9.80 19.97
N GLY A 77 18.76 -9.60 18.69
CA GLY A 77 18.24 -10.53 17.67
C GLY A 77 18.71 -10.25 16.26
N ASN A 78 18.42 -11.18 15.37
CA ASN A 78 18.74 -11.08 13.96
C ASN A 78 17.87 -10.00 13.29
N TYR A 79 18.53 -8.96 12.76
CA TYR A 79 17.85 -7.88 12.06
C TYR A 79 17.22 -8.34 10.73
N ILE A 80 17.85 -9.26 10.01
CA ILE A 80 17.34 -9.77 8.73
C ILE A 80 15.96 -10.42 8.94
N GLY A 81 15.77 -11.20 10.01
CA GLY A 81 14.48 -11.78 10.35
C GLY A 81 13.41 -10.73 10.65
N LEU A 82 13.78 -9.69 11.39
CA LEU A 82 12.93 -8.55 11.69
C LEU A 82 12.53 -7.80 10.40
N TYR A 83 13.51 -7.52 9.54
CA TYR A 83 13.28 -6.88 8.26
C TYR A 83 12.34 -7.70 7.37
N ALA A 84 12.59 -8.99 7.22
CA ALA A 84 11.78 -9.87 6.39
C ALA A 84 10.31 -9.94 6.86
N TYR A 85 10.08 -9.89 8.17
CA TYR A 85 8.75 -10.00 8.75
C TYR A 85 7.97 -8.67 8.74
N TYR A 86 8.61 -7.55 9.08
CA TYR A 86 7.92 -6.26 9.30
C TYR A 86 8.23 -5.19 8.26
N LEU A 87 9.44 -5.18 7.69
CA LEU A 87 9.98 -4.06 6.93
C LEU A 87 10.20 -4.35 5.45
N ALA A 88 10.02 -5.60 4.99
CA ALA A 88 10.27 -6.01 3.60
C ALA A 88 9.31 -5.39 2.56
N SER A 89 8.27 -4.70 3.00
CA SER A 89 7.38 -3.97 2.09
C SER A 89 8.14 -2.83 1.40
N PRO A 90 8.04 -2.67 0.07
CA PRO A 90 8.67 -1.55 -0.61
C PRO A 90 8.21 -0.19 -0.10
N PHE A 91 7.01 -0.12 0.45
CA PHE A 91 6.48 1.10 1.07
C PHE A 91 7.17 1.47 2.39
N SER A 92 7.80 0.51 3.08
CA SER A 92 8.57 0.79 4.30
C SER A 92 9.76 1.71 4.03
N TRP A 93 10.35 1.63 2.84
CA TRP A 93 11.41 2.52 2.41
C TRP A 93 10.97 3.98 2.25
N LEU A 94 9.66 4.23 2.10
CA LEU A 94 9.14 5.60 2.09
C LEU A 94 9.39 6.30 3.43
N THR A 95 9.41 5.55 4.53
CA THR A 95 9.65 6.13 5.87
C THR A 95 11.06 6.69 6.02
N THR A 96 12.03 6.13 5.31
CA THR A 96 13.45 6.55 5.39
C THR A 96 13.73 7.88 4.68
N LEU A 97 12.79 8.36 3.87
CA LEU A 97 12.89 9.68 3.24
C LEU A 97 12.58 10.84 4.20
N PHE A 98 12.07 10.53 5.39
CA PHE A 98 11.67 11.49 6.40
C PHE A 98 12.56 11.35 7.64
N SER A 99 12.75 12.41 8.40
CA SER A 99 13.40 12.33 9.72
C SER A 99 12.56 11.50 10.70
N ILE A 100 13.19 10.92 11.72
CA ILE A 100 12.52 10.11 12.76
C ILE A 100 11.37 10.90 13.42
N GLU A 101 11.53 12.19 13.63
CA GLU A 101 10.48 13.06 14.19
C GLU A 101 9.23 13.17 13.28
N LYS A 102 9.39 12.95 11.98
CA LYS A 102 8.32 13.00 10.97
C LYS A 102 7.78 11.62 10.61
N LEU A 103 8.12 10.57 11.36
CA LEU A 103 7.57 9.23 11.14
C LEU A 103 6.03 9.18 11.12
N PRO A 104 5.28 9.95 11.93
CA PRO A 104 3.83 10.00 11.82
C PRO A 104 3.34 10.38 10.42
N LEU A 105 3.98 11.38 9.81
CA LEU A 105 3.67 11.81 8.44
C LEU A 105 4.07 10.74 7.42
N ALA A 106 5.23 10.13 7.59
CA ALA A 106 5.71 9.07 6.70
C ALA A 106 4.78 7.86 6.70
N ILE A 107 4.30 7.44 7.86
CA ILE A 107 3.35 6.32 8.00
C ILE A 107 1.98 6.69 7.40
N PHE A 108 1.52 7.91 7.59
CA PHE A 108 0.32 8.41 6.91
C PHE A 108 0.46 8.32 5.39
N LEU A 109 1.54 8.85 4.82
CA LEU A 109 1.79 8.80 3.37
C LEU A 109 1.95 7.36 2.86
N MET A 110 2.65 6.51 3.62
CA MET A 110 2.77 5.08 3.31
C MET A 110 1.40 4.41 3.24
N THR A 111 0.51 4.67 4.19
CA THR A 111 -0.84 4.09 4.23
C THR A 111 -1.68 4.56 3.04
N VAL A 112 -1.69 5.87 2.78
CA VAL A 112 -2.40 6.44 1.62
C VAL A 112 -1.87 5.86 0.31
N SER A 113 -0.55 5.77 0.16
CA SER A 113 0.07 5.21 -1.06
C SER A 113 -0.29 3.74 -1.29
N LYS A 114 -0.29 2.91 -0.24
CA LYS A 114 -0.69 1.50 -0.33
C LYS A 114 -2.13 1.35 -0.84
N ILE A 115 -3.06 2.10 -0.28
CA ILE A 115 -4.48 2.01 -0.65
C ILE A 115 -4.72 2.59 -2.04
N SER A 116 -4.08 3.70 -2.39
CA SER A 116 -4.18 4.29 -3.73
C SER A 116 -3.67 3.33 -4.82
N LEU A 117 -2.51 2.73 -4.60
CA LEU A 117 -1.93 1.75 -5.53
C LEU A 117 -2.71 0.44 -5.58
N SER A 118 -3.37 0.02 -4.50
CA SER A 118 -4.27 -1.13 -4.55
C SER A 118 -5.46 -0.89 -5.49
N GLY A 119 -6.04 0.32 -5.47
CA GLY A 119 -7.09 0.73 -6.41
C GLY A 119 -6.59 0.73 -7.86
N LEU A 120 -5.37 1.21 -8.10
CA LEU A 120 -4.75 1.18 -9.43
C LEU A 120 -4.54 -0.26 -9.93
N THR A 121 -3.88 -1.10 -9.14
CA THR A 121 -3.57 -2.48 -9.53
C THR A 121 -4.84 -3.31 -9.75
N PHE A 122 -5.86 -3.12 -8.92
CA PHE A 122 -7.16 -3.77 -9.11
C PHE A 122 -7.82 -3.34 -10.41
N SER A 123 -7.82 -2.06 -10.74
CA SER A 123 -8.41 -1.55 -11.98
C SER A 123 -7.68 -2.04 -13.23
N VAL A 124 -6.33 -2.14 -13.18
CA VAL A 124 -5.53 -2.74 -14.27
C VAL A 124 -5.91 -4.21 -14.45
N TYR A 125 -6.05 -4.96 -13.35
CA TYR A 125 -6.47 -6.35 -13.41
C TYR A 125 -7.86 -6.54 -14.01
N VAL A 126 -8.84 -5.74 -13.60
CA VAL A 126 -10.19 -5.76 -14.15
C VAL A 126 -10.19 -5.44 -15.66
N ASN A 127 -9.44 -4.42 -16.08
CA ASN A 127 -9.29 -4.09 -17.50
C ASN A 127 -8.67 -5.25 -18.30
N PHE A 128 -7.67 -5.93 -17.75
CA PHE A 128 -7.06 -7.09 -18.38
C PHE A 128 -8.09 -8.23 -18.56
N LEU A 129 -8.85 -8.55 -17.51
CA LEU A 129 -9.88 -9.59 -17.58
C LEU A 129 -10.96 -9.23 -18.57
N TRP A 130 -11.42 -7.98 -18.57
CA TRP A 130 -12.45 -7.50 -19.50
C TRP A 130 -12.01 -7.62 -20.96
N ASN A 131 -10.79 -7.19 -21.27
CA ASN A 131 -10.25 -7.29 -22.61
C ASN A 131 -10.06 -8.75 -23.04
N LYS A 132 -9.56 -9.62 -22.13
CA LYS A 132 -9.41 -11.06 -22.38
C LYS A 132 -10.78 -11.71 -22.64
N TYR A 133 -11.78 -11.40 -21.83
CA TYR A 133 -13.13 -11.94 -21.99
C TYR A 133 -13.75 -11.53 -23.34
N ASN A 134 -13.60 -10.28 -23.74
CA ASN A 134 -14.11 -9.75 -25.01
C ASN A 134 -13.33 -10.24 -26.23
N SER A 135 -12.11 -10.75 -26.08
CA SER A 135 -11.29 -11.31 -27.16
C SER A 135 -11.59 -12.79 -27.46
N LEU A 136 -12.35 -13.47 -26.59
CA LEU A 136 -12.71 -14.88 -26.82
C LEU A 136 -13.64 -15.00 -28.02
N PRO A 137 -13.39 -15.97 -28.94
CA PRO A 137 -14.22 -16.16 -30.12
C PRO A 137 -15.65 -16.53 -29.76
N ALA A 138 -16.59 -16.17 -30.62
CA ALA A 138 -18.06 -16.33 -30.40
C ALA A 138 -18.51 -17.79 -30.19
N GLN A 139 -17.69 -18.78 -30.48
CA GLN A 139 -17.97 -20.20 -30.22
C GLN A 139 -18.17 -20.54 -28.74
N THR A 140 -17.67 -19.69 -27.83
CA THR A 140 -17.95 -19.79 -26.39
C THR A 140 -19.25 -19.06 -25.97
N SER A 141 -20.08 -18.68 -26.93
CA SER A 141 -21.32 -17.91 -26.67
C SER A 141 -22.33 -18.67 -25.79
N SER A 142 -22.29 -20.00 -25.78
CA SER A 142 -23.11 -20.82 -24.88
C SER A 142 -22.74 -20.64 -23.41
N TYR A 143 -21.45 -20.55 -23.10
CA TYR A 143 -20.98 -20.25 -21.74
C TYR A 143 -21.26 -18.79 -21.31
N ARG A 144 -21.25 -17.84 -22.24
CA ARG A 144 -21.60 -16.44 -21.95
C ARG A 144 -23.07 -16.28 -21.51
N ARG A 145 -23.98 -17.08 -22.04
CA ARG A 145 -25.40 -17.06 -21.66
C ARG A 145 -25.65 -17.69 -20.28
N LEU A 146 -24.83 -18.66 -19.88
CA LEU A 146 -24.94 -19.32 -18.56
C LEU A 146 -24.42 -18.45 -17.41
N LEU A 147 -23.51 -17.51 -17.68
CA LEU A 147 -22.93 -16.58 -16.68
C LEU A 147 -23.68 -15.25 -16.58
N ALA A 148 -24.70 -15.04 -17.42
CA ALA A 148 -25.52 -13.81 -17.45
C ALA A 148 -26.87 -13.97 -16.71
N HIS A 149 -27.08 -15.12 -16.06
CA HIS A 149 -28.18 -15.44 -15.15
C HIS A 149 -27.62 -15.76 -13.77
#